data_8c6a3b9c4e9ba4db7fd4e1bb84ebf4f0
#
_entry.id   8c6a3b9c4e9ba4db7fd4e1bb84ebf4f0
#
_cell.length_a   1.000
_cell.length_b   1.000
_cell.length_c   1.000
_cell.angle_alpha   90.00
_cell.angle_beta   90.00
_cell.angle_gamma   90.00
#
_symmetry.space_group_name_H-M   'P 1'
#
loop_
_entity.id
_entity.type
_entity.pdbx_description
1 polymer ?
#
loop_
_entity_poly.entity_id
_entity_poly.type
_entity_poly.pdbx_seq_one_letter_code
_entity_poly.pdbx_strand_id
1 'polypeptide(L)'
;MIGAPLADLLMRHFAGPRSVGVWEALLALAAIYACFMLLGAFAYRVPSAGWSPTAAGTSRQAGAAVAVSQAHSFTAAEAIRTRQFWLLWLVLCLNFSAGIGVIGMASSMLQEIFGGRLVGRDVAFERLDARDAVRVAAVAAGFTGLLSLFSILGRFFWSALSDRIGRRALYTIFFLAGLVLYTAVPGIGRAGNVAVFCACFCVILLMYGGGFAAIPAYLADVFGTGSIGAIHGRLLTAWSVAGILGPVLVNYVNQWQLSAGVPPARAYDRTMFMLAGLLAAGLLANLAIRSPQAARNHTKTANDIAARSIGNAAIGETATNWPIVIAFWLLVAVPLGCGTWQTLRQASALFW
;
A
#
# COMPACT_ATOMS: atom_id res chain seq x y z
N MET A 1 -11.59 5.09 -1.92
CA MET A 1 -12.91 5.17 -1.26
C MET A 1 -13.93 5.97 -2.06
N ILE A 2 -13.63 7.17 -2.55
CA ILE A 2 -14.56 7.98 -3.37
C ILE A 2 -14.65 7.45 -4.80
N GLY A 3 -13.54 6.94 -5.36
CA GLY A 3 -13.45 6.54 -6.76
C GLY A 3 -14.45 5.46 -7.20
N ALA A 4 -14.65 4.41 -6.40
CA ALA A 4 -15.56 3.34 -6.76
C ALA A 4 -17.05 3.77 -6.75
N PRO A 5 -17.57 4.45 -5.71
CA PRO A 5 -18.93 5.00 -5.75
C PRO A 5 -19.14 6.04 -6.86
N LEU A 6 -18.13 6.88 -7.13
CA LEU A 6 -18.19 7.86 -8.20
C LEU A 6 -18.21 7.17 -9.58
N ALA A 7 -17.39 6.14 -9.77
CA ALA A 7 -17.37 5.37 -11.00
C ALA A 7 -18.73 4.67 -11.25
N ASP A 8 -19.32 4.06 -10.22
CA ASP A 8 -20.65 3.43 -10.32
C ASP A 8 -21.75 4.45 -10.68
N LEU A 9 -21.72 5.63 -10.02
CA LEU A 9 -22.66 6.71 -10.32
C LEU A 9 -22.51 7.21 -11.76
N LEU A 10 -21.27 7.41 -12.23
CA LEU A 10 -20.99 7.82 -13.60
C LEU A 10 -21.41 6.74 -14.63
N MET A 11 -21.11 5.47 -14.36
CA MET A 11 -21.54 4.37 -15.22
C MET A 11 -23.05 4.30 -15.34
N ARG A 12 -23.77 4.43 -14.24
CA ARG A 12 -25.26 4.49 -14.26
C ARG A 12 -25.79 5.70 -15.01
N HIS A 13 -25.14 6.86 -14.87
CA HIS A 13 -25.54 8.09 -15.55
C HIS A 13 -25.36 7.98 -17.06
N PHE A 14 -24.28 7.37 -17.52
CA PHE A 14 -23.95 7.20 -18.94
C PHE A 14 -24.47 5.88 -19.54
N ALA A 15 -25.08 4.99 -18.74
CA ALA A 15 -25.66 3.77 -19.25
C ALA A 15 -26.82 4.07 -20.22
N GLY A 16 -26.77 3.45 -21.40
CA GLY A 16 -27.76 3.63 -22.46
C GLY A 16 -28.02 2.34 -23.22
N PRO A 17 -28.94 2.33 -24.19
CA PRO A 17 -29.34 1.12 -24.95
C PRO A 17 -28.17 0.45 -25.70
N ARG A 18 -27.07 1.18 -25.95
CA ARG A 18 -25.90 0.72 -26.72
C ARG A 18 -24.60 0.72 -25.95
N SER A 19 -24.56 1.21 -24.71
CA SER A 19 -23.35 1.34 -23.90
C SER A 19 -23.67 1.06 -22.44
N VAL A 20 -22.77 0.33 -21.77
CA VAL A 20 -22.80 0.12 -20.31
C VAL A 20 -22.26 1.36 -19.57
N GLY A 21 -21.87 2.43 -20.27
CA GLY A 21 -21.38 3.68 -19.71
C GLY A 21 -19.93 3.64 -19.22
N VAL A 22 -19.18 2.57 -19.48
CA VAL A 22 -17.82 2.39 -18.92
C VAL A 22 -16.83 3.38 -19.50
N TRP A 23 -16.78 3.55 -20.82
CA TRP A 23 -15.80 4.44 -21.46
C TRP A 23 -16.08 5.91 -21.17
N GLU A 24 -17.36 6.29 -21.13
CA GLU A 24 -17.80 7.64 -20.79
C GLU A 24 -17.46 7.97 -19.32
N ALA A 25 -17.69 7.02 -18.41
CA ALA A 25 -17.32 7.15 -17.01
C ALA A 25 -15.81 7.28 -16.83
N LEU A 26 -15.01 6.52 -17.60
CA LEU A 26 -13.54 6.64 -17.58
C LEU A 26 -13.06 8.00 -18.09
N LEU A 27 -13.67 8.54 -19.16
CA LEU A 27 -13.34 9.89 -19.65
C LEU A 27 -13.70 10.97 -18.63
N ALA A 28 -14.87 10.88 -18.00
CA ALA A 28 -15.28 11.82 -16.95
C ALA A 28 -14.31 11.77 -15.75
N LEU A 29 -13.93 10.58 -15.29
CA LEU A 29 -12.94 10.40 -14.24
C LEU A 29 -11.57 10.94 -14.65
N ALA A 30 -11.13 10.70 -15.89
CA ALA A 30 -9.86 11.23 -16.40
C ALA A 30 -9.86 12.78 -16.40
N ALA A 31 -10.96 13.42 -16.81
CA ALA A 31 -11.10 14.88 -16.76
C ALA A 31 -11.06 15.43 -15.33
N ILE A 32 -11.76 14.77 -14.40
CA ILE A 32 -11.76 15.14 -12.98
C ILE A 32 -10.34 15.01 -12.41
N TYR A 33 -9.65 13.89 -12.63
CA TYR A 33 -8.29 13.68 -12.16
C TYR A 33 -7.30 14.66 -12.79
N ALA A 34 -7.40 14.94 -14.09
CA ALA A 34 -6.56 15.92 -14.77
C ALA A 34 -6.71 17.32 -14.14
N CYS A 35 -7.95 17.74 -13.84
CA CYS A 35 -8.21 19.01 -13.17
C CYS A 35 -7.52 19.08 -11.79
N PHE A 36 -7.71 18.07 -10.93
CA PHE A 36 -7.07 18.05 -9.61
C PHE A 36 -5.54 17.95 -9.69
N MET A 37 -5.01 17.17 -10.63
CA MET A 37 -3.56 17.06 -10.83
C MET A 37 -2.94 18.37 -11.30
N LEU A 38 -3.57 19.08 -12.23
CA LEU A 38 -3.11 20.40 -12.68
C LEU A 38 -3.16 21.43 -11.57
N LEU A 39 -4.26 21.49 -10.80
CA LEU A 39 -4.36 22.36 -9.62
C LEU A 39 -3.25 22.06 -8.63
N GLY A 40 -3.00 20.78 -8.34
CA GLY A 40 -1.90 20.36 -7.47
C GLY A 40 -0.53 20.76 -8.02
N ALA A 41 -0.28 20.57 -9.32
CA ALA A 41 0.99 20.90 -9.95
C ALA A 41 1.28 22.43 -9.90
N PHE A 42 0.28 23.27 -10.13
CA PHE A 42 0.43 24.73 -10.01
C PHE A 42 0.56 25.23 -8.57
N ALA A 43 -0.01 24.50 -7.60
CA ALA A 43 0.14 24.84 -6.18
C ALA A 43 1.51 24.45 -5.61
N TYR A 44 2.22 23.52 -6.23
CA TYR A 44 3.52 23.04 -5.76
C TYR A 44 4.62 24.06 -6.07
N ARG A 45 5.37 24.43 -5.04
CA ARG A 45 6.58 25.29 -5.19
C ARG A 45 7.79 24.51 -4.71
N VAL A 46 8.83 24.50 -5.53
CA VAL A 46 10.13 23.93 -5.12
C VAL A 46 10.77 24.89 -4.12
N PRO A 47 11.23 24.42 -2.97
CA PRO A 47 11.96 25.26 -2.02
C PRO A 47 13.20 25.88 -2.66
N SER A 48 13.59 27.08 -2.17
CA SER A 48 14.81 27.74 -2.64
C SER A 48 16.06 26.88 -2.34
N ALA A 49 17.09 27.05 -3.17
CA ALA A 49 18.36 26.39 -2.94
C ALA A 49 18.89 26.73 -1.53
N GLY A 50 19.25 25.70 -0.76
CA GLY A 50 19.69 25.86 0.64
C GLY A 50 18.59 25.83 1.68
N TRP A 51 17.31 25.73 1.29
CA TRP A 51 16.24 25.54 2.26
C TRP A 51 16.33 24.14 2.90
N SER A 52 16.31 24.09 4.23
CA SER A 52 16.17 22.84 4.99
C SER A 52 14.98 22.95 5.94
N PRO A 53 14.20 21.88 6.15
CA PRO A 53 13.11 21.90 7.13
C PRO A 53 13.70 22.18 8.51
N THR A 54 13.33 23.30 9.10
CA THR A 54 13.67 23.60 10.50
C THR A 54 12.85 22.65 11.35
N ALA A 55 13.50 21.66 11.94
CA ALA A 55 12.86 20.83 12.95
C ALA A 55 12.57 21.75 14.14
N ALA A 56 11.30 22.08 14.35
CA ALA A 56 10.87 22.84 15.52
C ALA A 56 11.36 22.09 16.78
N GLY A 57 12.35 22.66 17.47
CA GLY A 57 12.81 22.17 18.77
C GLY A 57 13.95 21.14 18.78
N THR A 58 14.52 20.74 17.64
CA THR A 58 15.68 19.84 17.64
C THR A 58 16.97 20.59 17.32
N SER A 59 17.90 20.40 18.22
CA SER A 59 19.24 21.00 18.30
C SER A 59 20.04 20.94 16.98
N ARG A 60 21.07 21.78 16.88
CA ARG A 60 22.17 21.79 15.90
C ARG A 60 22.65 20.41 15.39
N GLN A 61 22.45 19.34 16.17
CA GLN A 61 22.79 17.96 15.82
C GLN A 61 21.93 17.39 14.67
N ALA A 62 20.65 17.76 14.55
CA ALA A 62 19.79 17.25 13.47
C ALA A 62 20.17 17.85 12.11
N GLY A 63 20.54 19.14 12.06
CA GLY A 63 21.04 19.79 10.83
C GLY A 63 22.35 19.17 10.34
N ALA A 64 23.27 18.87 11.26
CA ALA A 64 24.52 18.20 10.94
C ALA A 64 24.29 16.77 10.44
N ALA A 65 23.36 16.01 11.04
CA ALA A 65 23.03 14.66 10.60
C ALA A 65 22.42 14.63 9.19
N VAL A 66 21.57 15.62 8.84
CA VAL A 66 21.01 15.77 7.49
C VAL A 66 22.10 16.10 6.46
N ALA A 67 23.01 17.04 6.77
CA ALA A 67 24.11 17.40 5.89
C ALA A 67 25.08 16.22 5.67
N VAL A 68 25.37 15.44 6.72
CA VAL A 68 26.17 14.21 6.63
C VAL A 68 25.48 13.14 5.80
N SER A 69 24.18 12.97 5.91
CA SER A 69 23.39 12.04 5.10
C SER A 69 23.38 12.42 3.61
N GLN A 70 23.40 13.71 3.28
CA GLN A 70 23.48 14.19 1.89
C GLN A 70 24.88 14.01 1.29
N ALA A 71 25.94 14.19 2.06
CA ALA A 71 27.33 14.10 1.59
C ALA A 71 27.74 12.66 1.17
N HIS A 72 27.02 11.64 1.63
CA HIS A 72 27.33 10.22 1.38
C HIS A 72 26.17 9.48 0.69
N SER A 73 25.47 10.15 -0.22
CA SER A 73 24.36 9.57 -0.96
C SER A 73 24.84 8.88 -2.24
N PHE A 74 24.34 7.67 -2.46
CA PHE A 74 24.53 6.95 -3.71
C PHE A 74 23.82 7.67 -4.86
N THR A 75 24.43 7.74 -6.03
CA THR A 75 23.74 8.04 -7.27
C THR A 75 22.83 6.87 -7.65
N ALA A 76 21.83 7.14 -8.47
CA ALA A 76 20.93 6.08 -8.91
C ALA A 76 21.60 4.99 -9.75
N ALA A 77 22.68 5.35 -10.48
CA ALA A 77 23.47 4.40 -11.26
C ALA A 77 24.33 3.49 -10.36
N GLU A 78 24.89 4.04 -9.28
CA GLU A 78 25.63 3.28 -8.30
C GLU A 78 24.72 2.36 -7.50
N ALA A 79 23.55 2.86 -7.05
CA ALA A 79 22.60 2.09 -6.29
C ALA A 79 22.16 0.80 -7.00
N ILE A 80 21.84 0.85 -8.30
CA ILE A 80 21.44 -0.30 -9.11
C ILE A 80 22.54 -1.38 -9.18
N ARG A 81 23.79 -0.98 -9.10
CA ARG A 81 24.91 -1.93 -9.14
C ARG A 81 25.13 -2.65 -7.82
N THR A 82 24.44 -2.24 -6.75
CA THR A 82 24.58 -2.86 -5.42
C THR A 82 23.64 -4.06 -5.25
N ARG A 83 24.08 -5.06 -4.51
CA ARG A 83 23.25 -6.18 -4.07
C ARG A 83 22.06 -5.72 -3.25
N GLN A 84 22.20 -4.66 -2.46
CA GLN A 84 21.17 -4.11 -1.59
C GLN A 84 19.97 -3.58 -2.39
N PHE A 85 20.22 -2.94 -3.54
CA PHE A 85 19.13 -2.49 -4.42
C PHE A 85 18.27 -3.66 -4.90
N TRP A 86 18.87 -4.72 -5.38
CA TRP A 86 18.16 -5.89 -5.88
C TRP A 86 17.47 -6.69 -4.78
N LEU A 87 18.02 -6.73 -3.57
CA LEU A 87 17.34 -7.31 -2.41
C LEU A 87 16.10 -6.49 -2.02
N LEU A 88 16.20 -5.15 -1.98
CA LEU A 88 15.04 -4.28 -1.74
C LEU A 88 14.02 -4.38 -2.86
N TRP A 89 14.48 -4.46 -4.10
CA TRP A 89 13.61 -4.69 -5.26
C TRP A 89 12.82 -6.00 -5.12
N LEU A 90 13.50 -7.07 -4.73
CA LEU A 90 12.87 -8.37 -4.51
C LEU A 90 11.91 -8.35 -3.32
N VAL A 91 12.29 -7.74 -2.20
CA VAL A 91 11.42 -7.52 -1.03
C VAL A 91 10.13 -6.82 -1.45
N LEU A 92 10.25 -5.76 -2.23
CA LEU A 92 9.11 -4.99 -2.72
C LEU A 92 8.25 -5.82 -3.69
N CYS A 93 8.89 -6.43 -4.68
CA CYS A 93 8.22 -7.25 -5.69
C CYS A 93 7.39 -8.38 -5.06
N LEU A 94 7.98 -9.15 -4.15
CA LEU A 94 7.32 -10.30 -3.54
C LEU A 94 6.22 -9.89 -2.56
N ASN A 95 6.45 -8.84 -1.76
CA ASN A 95 5.44 -8.31 -0.85
C ASN A 95 4.21 -7.78 -1.62
N PHE A 96 4.44 -6.98 -2.66
CA PHE A 96 3.33 -6.43 -3.44
C PHE A 96 2.66 -7.45 -4.35
N SER A 97 3.38 -8.47 -4.86
CA SER A 97 2.75 -9.57 -5.60
C SER A 97 1.73 -10.30 -4.74
N ALA A 98 2.08 -10.61 -3.50
CA ALA A 98 1.16 -11.23 -2.55
C ALA A 98 -0.03 -10.31 -2.23
N GLY A 99 0.21 -9.03 -1.95
CA GLY A 99 -0.84 -8.07 -1.62
C GLY A 99 -1.79 -7.78 -2.79
N ILE A 100 -1.29 -7.53 -4.00
CA ILE A 100 -2.11 -7.30 -5.19
C ILE A 100 -2.91 -8.56 -5.54
N GLY A 101 -2.29 -9.73 -5.43
CA GLY A 101 -2.98 -11.00 -5.64
C GLY A 101 -4.17 -11.16 -4.70
N VAL A 102 -3.99 -10.88 -3.40
CA VAL A 102 -5.09 -10.94 -2.42
C VAL A 102 -6.17 -9.91 -2.70
N ILE A 103 -5.80 -8.67 -3.03
CA ILE A 103 -6.78 -7.62 -3.36
C ILE A 103 -7.67 -8.07 -4.53
N GLY A 104 -7.07 -8.66 -5.56
CA GLY A 104 -7.79 -9.10 -6.76
C GLY A 104 -8.81 -10.21 -6.50
N MET A 105 -8.57 -11.07 -5.51
CA MET A 105 -9.47 -12.21 -5.21
C MET A 105 -10.33 -12.05 -3.95
N ALA A 106 -10.09 -11.03 -3.12
CA ALA A 106 -10.75 -10.88 -1.82
C ALA A 106 -12.29 -10.88 -1.91
N SER A 107 -12.84 -10.14 -2.87
CA SER A 107 -14.28 -10.05 -3.09
C SER A 107 -14.87 -11.41 -3.52
N SER A 108 -14.24 -12.08 -4.49
CA SER A 108 -14.67 -13.39 -4.98
C SER A 108 -14.56 -14.46 -3.88
N MET A 109 -13.46 -14.45 -3.12
CA MET A 109 -13.30 -15.38 -1.99
C MET A 109 -14.42 -15.23 -0.96
N LEU A 110 -14.80 -13.99 -0.61
CA LEU A 110 -15.90 -13.77 0.34
C LEU A 110 -17.21 -14.33 -0.21
N GLN A 111 -17.50 -14.09 -1.49
CA GLN A 111 -18.72 -14.56 -2.15
C GLN A 111 -18.78 -16.08 -2.26
N GLU A 112 -17.70 -16.70 -2.75
CA GLU A 112 -17.67 -18.14 -3.01
C GLU A 112 -17.58 -18.99 -1.75
N ILE A 113 -16.88 -18.50 -0.71
CA ILE A 113 -16.72 -19.24 0.56
C ILE A 113 -17.94 -19.04 1.47
N PHE A 114 -18.48 -17.82 1.53
CA PHE A 114 -19.48 -17.47 2.53
C PHE A 114 -20.84 -17.04 1.95
N GLY A 115 -21.02 -17.02 0.61
CA GLY A 115 -22.18 -16.45 -0.04
C GLY A 115 -23.52 -16.98 0.49
N GLY A 116 -23.65 -18.29 0.63
CA GLY A 116 -24.86 -18.88 1.20
C GLY A 116 -25.10 -18.45 2.66
N ARG A 117 -24.06 -18.46 3.48
CA ARG A 117 -24.14 -18.07 4.90
C ARG A 117 -24.52 -16.59 5.10
N LEU A 118 -24.04 -15.71 4.22
CA LEU A 118 -24.35 -14.28 4.26
C LEU A 118 -25.85 -13.99 4.04
N VAL A 119 -26.57 -14.90 3.38
CA VAL A 119 -28.03 -14.80 3.17
C VAL A 119 -28.82 -15.80 4.01
N GLY A 120 -28.18 -16.45 5.00
CA GLY A 120 -28.82 -17.41 5.91
C GLY A 120 -29.19 -18.76 5.26
N ARG A 121 -28.53 -19.12 4.16
CA ARG A 121 -28.74 -20.39 3.44
C ARG A 121 -27.47 -21.24 3.49
N ASP A 122 -27.62 -22.55 3.70
CA ASP A 122 -26.48 -23.48 3.65
C ASP A 122 -26.33 -24.06 2.22
N VAL A 123 -26.06 -23.19 1.26
CA VAL A 123 -25.87 -23.54 -0.15
C VAL A 123 -24.65 -22.83 -0.71
N ALA A 124 -24.03 -23.42 -1.74
CA ALA A 124 -22.92 -22.78 -2.44
C ALA A 124 -23.40 -21.50 -3.18
N PHE A 125 -22.51 -20.54 -3.33
CA PHE A 125 -22.80 -19.24 -3.98
C PHE A 125 -23.42 -19.42 -5.37
N GLU A 126 -22.96 -20.39 -6.15
CA GLU A 126 -23.42 -20.71 -7.51
C GLU A 126 -24.91 -21.17 -7.57
N ARG A 127 -25.44 -21.63 -6.43
CA ARG A 127 -26.84 -22.11 -6.31
C ARG A 127 -27.79 -21.06 -5.74
N LEU A 128 -27.28 -19.84 -5.48
CA LEU A 128 -28.10 -18.74 -5.02
C LEU A 128 -28.98 -18.21 -6.15
N ASP A 129 -30.19 -17.78 -5.81
CA ASP A 129 -31.03 -17.05 -6.75
C ASP A 129 -30.45 -15.66 -7.08
N ALA A 130 -30.90 -15.03 -8.17
CA ALA A 130 -30.38 -13.76 -8.65
C ALA A 130 -30.52 -12.64 -7.59
N ARG A 131 -31.55 -12.65 -6.76
CA ARG A 131 -31.80 -11.65 -5.72
C ARG A 131 -30.78 -11.79 -4.60
N ASP A 132 -30.50 -13.00 -4.13
CA ASP A 132 -29.55 -13.28 -3.07
C ASP A 132 -28.10 -13.08 -3.57
N ALA A 133 -27.80 -13.44 -4.80
CA ALA A 133 -26.50 -13.17 -5.41
C ALA A 133 -26.18 -11.67 -5.46
N VAL A 134 -27.15 -10.82 -5.78
CA VAL A 134 -26.99 -9.34 -5.75
C VAL A 134 -26.75 -8.85 -4.32
N ARG A 135 -27.42 -9.41 -3.31
CA ARG A 135 -27.16 -9.05 -1.90
C ARG A 135 -25.76 -9.42 -1.47
N VAL A 136 -25.30 -10.62 -1.79
CA VAL A 136 -23.93 -11.07 -1.49
C VAL A 136 -22.90 -10.21 -2.19
N ALA A 137 -23.11 -9.85 -3.46
CA ALA A 137 -22.23 -8.95 -4.20
C ALA A 137 -22.15 -7.54 -3.55
N ALA A 138 -23.27 -7.02 -3.04
CA ALA A 138 -23.28 -5.74 -2.33
C ALA A 138 -22.46 -5.80 -1.02
N VAL A 139 -22.57 -6.90 -0.26
CA VAL A 139 -21.76 -7.15 0.93
C VAL A 139 -20.27 -7.25 0.59
N ALA A 140 -19.92 -7.97 -0.49
CA ALA A 140 -18.54 -8.10 -0.96
C ALA A 140 -17.96 -6.77 -1.44
N ALA A 141 -18.78 -5.90 -2.04
CA ALA A 141 -18.36 -4.54 -2.38
C ALA A 141 -18.08 -3.70 -1.12
N GLY A 142 -18.91 -3.81 -0.08
CA GLY A 142 -18.67 -3.20 1.22
C GLY A 142 -17.36 -3.69 1.87
N PHE A 143 -17.10 -4.99 1.80
CA PHE A 143 -15.85 -5.58 2.25
C PHE A 143 -14.63 -5.00 1.52
N THR A 144 -14.67 -4.88 0.20
CA THR A 144 -13.59 -4.27 -0.58
C THR A 144 -13.34 -2.81 -0.17
N GLY A 145 -14.41 -2.07 0.11
CA GLY A 145 -14.32 -0.72 0.66
C GLY A 145 -13.65 -0.69 2.04
N LEU A 146 -14.00 -1.63 2.92
CA LEU A 146 -13.36 -1.78 4.23
C LEU A 146 -11.86 -2.08 4.10
N LEU A 147 -11.46 -2.97 3.20
CA LEU A 147 -10.06 -3.26 2.90
C LEU A 147 -9.29 -2.02 2.47
N SER A 148 -9.90 -1.18 1.63
CA SER A 148 -9.31 0.10 1.20
C SER A 148 -9.11 1.06 2.37
N LEU A 149 -10.04 1.10 3.32
CA LEU A 149 -9.92 1.90 4.55
C LEU A 149 -8.72 1.45 5.37
N PHE A 150 -8.61 0.14 5.63
CA PHE A 150 -7.47 -0.41 6.39
C PHE A 150 -6.14 -0.18 5.68
N SER A 151 -6.10 -0.24 4.35
CA SER A 151 -4.89 0.10 3.58
C SER A 151 -4.46 1.56 3.77
N ILE A 152 -5.41 2.50 3.85
CA ILE A 152 -5.11 3.91 4.13
C ILE A 152 -4.62 4.09 5.57
N LEU A 153 -5.32 3.51 6.54
CA LEU A 153 -4.93 3.57 7.95
C LEU A 153 -3.53 2.97 8.18
N GLY A 154 -3.21 1.89 7.46
CA GLY A 154 -1.90 1.26 7.51
C GLY A 154 -0.75 2.18 7.13
N ARG A 155 -0.95 3.10 6.18
CA ARG A 155 0.07 4.07 5.79
C ARG A 155 0.46 4.98 6.96
N PHE A 156 -0.49 5.43 7.75
CA PHE A 156 -0.23 6.29 8.92
C PHE A 156 0.35 5.48 10.08
N PHE A 157 -0.31 4.38 10.45
CA PHE A 157 0.08 3.57 11.60
C PHE A 157 1.50 3.01 11.46
N TRP A 158 1.78 2.33 10.35
CA TRP A 158 3.06 1.67 10.14
C TRP A 158 4.19 2.63 9.84
N SER A 159 3.93 3.79 9.19
CA SER A 159 4.95 4.82 9.01
C SER A 159 5.42 5.36 10.35
N ALA A 160 4.50 5.73 11.25
CA ALA A 160 4.86 6.20 12.58
C ALA A 160 5.59 5.14 13.41
N LEU A 161 5.17 3.86 13.29
CA LEU A 161 5.81 2.75 13.99
C LEU A 161 7.21 2.46 13.41
N SER A 162 7.38 2.57 12.09
CA SER A 162 8.65 2.30 11.41
C SER A 162 9.79 3.22 11.89
N ASP A 163 9.46 4.44 12.28
CA ASP A 163 10.44 5.39 12.81
C ASP A 163 11.01 4.96 14.17
N ARG A 164 10.24 4.17 14.93
CA ARG A 164 10.66 3.65 16.25
C ARG A 164 11.39 2.32 16.17
N ILE A 165 10.87 1.37 15.37
CA ILE A 165 11.40 -0.02 15.33
C ILE A 165 12.44 -0.22 14.20
N GLY A 166 12.52 0.72 13.27
CA GLY A 166 13.36 0.62 12.07
C GLY A 166 12.68 -0.15 10.92
N ARG A 167 13.02 0.23 9.68
CA ARG A 167 12.32 -0.23 8.46
C ARG A 167 12.56 -1.71 8.19
N ARG A 168 13.75 -2.21 8.46
CA ARG A 168 14.06 -3.64 8.29
C ARG A 168 13.23 -4.52 9.23
N ALA A 169 13.10 -4.13 10.50
CA ALA A 169 12.27 -4.84 11.47
C ALA A 169 10.79 -4.77 11.08
N LEU A 170 10.32 -3.63 10.59
CA LEU A 170 8.95 -3.46 10.09
C LEU A 170 8.63 -4.47 8.98
N TYR A 171 9.47 -4.56 7.95
CA TYR A 171 9.26 -5.53 6.86
C TYR A 171 9.37 -6.99 7.33
N THR A 172 10.24 -7.26 8.32
CA THR A 172 10.28 -8.60 8.96
C THR A 172 8.95 -8.93 9.61
N ILE A 173 8.33 -7.98 10.33
CA ILE A 173 6.98 -8.15 10.91
C ILE A 173 5.95 -8.40 9.80
N PHE A 174 5.98 -7.64 8.70
CA PHE A 174 5.04 -7.83 7.59
C PHE A 174 5.13 -9.23 6.98
N PHE A 175 6.34 -9.72 6.75
CA PHE A 175 6.54 -11.06 6.21
C PHE A 175 6.13 -12.16 7.19
N LEU A 176 6.50 -12.07 8.47
CA LEU A 176 6.12 -13.06 9.47
C LEU A 176 4.62 -13.08 9.73
N ALA A 177 4.02 -11.93 9.96
CA ALA A 177 2.57 -11.83 10.15
C ALA A 177 1.82 -12.24 8.89
N GLY A 178 2.31 -11.84 7.71
CA GLY A 178 1.77 -12.28 6.44
C GLY A 178 1.81 -13.80 6.29
N LEU A 179 2.93 -14.45 6.57
CA LEU A 179 3.05 -15.93 6.54
C LEU A 179 1.96 -16.59 7.40
N VAL A 180 1.77 -16.11 8.62
CA VAL A 180 0.75 -16.65 9.52
C VAL A 180 -0.65 -16.42 8.97
N LEU A 181 -0.96 -15.20 8.52
CA LEU A 181 -2.30 -14.86 8.03
C LEU A 181 -2.65 -15.61 6.74
N TYR A 182 -1.74 -15.61 5.75
CA TYR A 182 -2.00 -16.28 4.47
C TYR A 182 -2.16 -17.80 4.63
N THR A 183 -1.41 -18.43 5.54
CA THR A 183 -1.56 -19.85 5.82
C THR A 183 -2.79 -20.18 6.67
N ALA A 184 -3.26 -19.25 7.51
CA ALA A 184 -4.44 -19.42 8.35
C ALA A 184 -5.77 -19.24 7.60
N VAL A 185 -5.83 -18.35 6.61
CA VAL A 185 -7.05 -18.00 5.85
C VAL A 185 -7.80 -19.22 5.31
N PRO A 186 -7.17 -20.23 4.67
CA PRO A 186 -7.87 -21.43 4.25
C PRO A 186 -8.58 -22.19 5.37
N GLY A 187 -7.95 -22.32 6.53
CA GLY A 187 -8.53 -22.92 7.73
C GLY A 187 -9.72 -22.14 8.28
N ILE A 188 -9.60 -20.82 8.32
CA ILE A 188 -10.65 -19.90 8.79
C ILE A 188 -11.87 -19.96 7.85
N GLY A 189 -11.64 -20.01 6.53
CA GLY A 189 -12.69 -20.19 5.52
C GLY A 189 -13.48 -21.48 5.76
N ARG A 190 -12.78 -22.60 6.01
CA ARG A 190 -13.41 -23.89 6.33
C ARG A 190 -14.18 -23.86 7.65
N ALA A 191 -13.66 -23.19 8.67
CA ALA A 191 -14.35 -23.01 9.95
C ALA A 191 -15.62 -22.14 9.83
N GLY A 192 -15.76 -21.39 8.72
CA GLY A 192 -16.95 -20.62 8.40
C GLY A 192 -17.13 -19.35 9.24
N ASN A 193 -16.07 -18.84 9.82
CA ASN A 193 -16.11 -17.60 10.61
C ASN A 193 -15.81 -16.39 9.72
N VAL A 194 -16.88 -15.73 9.23
CA VAL A 194 -16.81 -14.56 8.36
C VAL A 194 -16.06 -13.40 9.02
N ALA A 195 -16.32 -13.15 10.31
CA ALA A 195 -15.72 -12.01 11.01
C ALA A 195 -14.20 -12.14 11.12
N VAL A 196 -13.70 -13.34 11.50
CA VAL A 196 -12.26 -13.60 11.57
C VAL A 196 -11.62 -13.57 10.19
N PHE A 197 -12.29 -14.07 9.17
CA PHE A 197 -11.83 -13.98 7.77
C PHE A 197 -11.65 -12.52 7.35
N CYS A 198 -12.68 -11.70 7.52
CA CYS A 198 -12.61 -10.27 7.20
C CYS A 198 -11.51 -9.55 8.00
N ALA A 199 -11.37 -9.85 9.29
CA ALA A 199 -10.31 -9.27 10.12
C ALA A 199 -8.91 -9.62 9.62
N CYS A 200 -8.66 -10.87 9.19
CA CYS A 200 -7.39 -11.28 8.61
C CYS A 200 -7.06 -10.46 7.35
N PHE A 201 -8.02 -10.30 6.44
CA PHE A 201 -7.82 -9.48 5.24
C PHE A 201 -7.61 -8.00 5.56
N CYS A 202 -8.32 -7.46 6.55
CA CYS A 202 -8.10 -6.09 7.02
C CYS A 202 -6.67 -5.89 7.51
N VAL A 203 -6.12 -6.84 8.29
CA VAL A 203 -4.72 -6.78 8.76
C VAL A 203 -3.74 -6.92 7.59
N ILE A 204 -3.98 -7.82 6.64
CA ILE A 204 -3.16 -7.96 5.43
C ILE A 204 -3.11 -6.62 4.68
N LEU A 205 -4.24 -5.96 4.46
CA LEU A 205 -4.30 -4.68 3.74
C LEU A 205 -3.73 -3.51 4.55
N LEU A 206 -3.84 -3.55 5.88
CA LEU A 206 -3.17 -2.61 6.77
C LEU A 206 -1.64 -2.67 6.57
N MET A 207 -1.06 -3.88 6.52
CA MET A 207 0.37 -4.09 6.27
C MET A 207 0.76 -3.70 4.84
N TYR A 208 -0.06 -4.03 3.84
CA TYR A 208 0.16 -3.66 2.45
C TYR A 208 0.29 -2.13 2.29
N GLY A 209 -0.65 -1.38 2.87
CA GLY A 209 -0.62 0.09 2.86
C GLY A 209 0.63 0.66 3.53
N GLY A 210 1.00 0.11 4.69
CA GLY A 210 2.19 0.50 5.44
C GLY A 210 3.49 0.20 4.70
N GLY A 211 3.56 -0.94 4.02
CA GLY A 211 4.71 -1.32 3.20
C GLY A 211 5.01 -0.28 2.14
N PHE A 212 3.98 0.20 1.44
CA PHE A 212 4.15 1.24 0.42
C PHE A 212 4.68 2.56 0.99
N ALA A 213 4.14 2.98 2.14
CA ALA A 213 4.52 4.25 2.77
C ALA A 213 5.94 4.22 3.38
N ALA A 214 6.43 3.06 3.82
CA ALA A 214 7.73 2.93 4.46
C ALA A 214 8.91 2.81 3.48
N ILE A 215 8.68 2.52 2.18
CA ILE A 215 9.74 2.31 1.18
C ILE A 215 10.66 3.50 0.97
N PRO A 216 10.18 4.75 0.81
CA PRO A 216 11.08 5.88 0.63
C PRO A 216 12.03 6.06 1.80
N ALA A 217 11.54 5.86 3.03
CA ALA A 217 12.36 5.93 4.23
C ALA A 217 13.37 4.77 4.29
N TYR A 218 13.00 3.55 3.87
CA TYR A 218 13.93 2.43 3.81
C TYR A 218 15.04 2.66 2.78
N LEU A 219 14.73 3.26 1.65
CA LEU A 219 15.74 3.67 0.67
C LEU A 219 16.69 4.72 1.24
N ALA A 220 16.16 5.71 1.98
CA ALA A 220 16.97 6.74 2.62
C ALA A 220 17.96 6.13 3.63
N ASP A 221 17.51 5.13 4.41
CA ASP A 221 18.39 4.44 5.39
C ASP A 221 19.50 3.63 4.72
N VAL A 222 19.30 3.12 3.50
CA VAL A 222 20.26 2.27 2.80
C VAL A 222 21.18 3.09 1.88
N PHE A 223 20.65 4.07 1.15
CA PHE A 223 21.35 4.77 0.07
C PHE A 223 21.58 6.26 0.33
N GLY A 224 21.06 6.81 1.44
CA GLY A 224 21.08 8.23 1.71
C GLY A 224 19.97 9.00 0.97
N THR A 225 19.90 10.32 1.20
CA THR A 225 18.78 11.16 0.75
C THR A 225 19.01 11.90 -0.57
N GLY A 226 20.27 12.04 -1.03
CA GLY A 226 20.63 12.92 -2.14
C GLY A 226 20.00 12.57 -3.50
N SER A 227 19.86 11.29 -3.81
CA SER A 227 19.26 10.82 -5.09
C SER A 227 18.05 9.92 -4.88
N ILE A 228 17.40 10.02 -3.73
CA ILE A 228 16.33 9.10 -3.31
C ILE A 228 15.17 9.01 -4.32
N GLY A 229 14.75 10.12 -4.92
CA GLY A 229 13.68 10.14 -5.92
C GLY A 229 14.05 9.33 -7.17
N ALA A 230 15.29 9.47 -7.66
CA ALA A 230 15.76 8.74 -8.83
C ALA A 230 15.97 7.24 -8.52
N ILE A 231 16.40 6.87 -7.32
CA ILE A 231 16.53 5.47 -6.87
C ILE A 231 15.14 4.86 -6.69
N HIS A 232 14.22 5.58 -6.04
CA HIS A 232 12.85 5.16 -5.83
C HIS A 232 12.10 4.92 -7.15
N GLY A 233 12.23 5.84 -8.10
CA GLY A 233 11.61 5.67 -9.43
C GLY A 233 12.04 4.37 -10.12
N ARG A 234 13.33 3.99 -10.00
CA ARG A 234 13.84 2.71 -10.53
C ARG A 234 13.35 1.51 -9.70
N LEU A 235 13.25 1.66 -8.39
CA LEU A 235 12.74 0.61 -7.50
C LEU A 235 11.27 0.30 -7.78
N LEU A 236 10.47 1.29 -8.19
CA LEU A 236 9.04 1.10 -8.51
C LEU A 236 8.80 0.14 -9.69
N THR A 237 9.82 -0.19 -10.49
CA THR A 237 9.71 -1.28 -11.48
C THR A 237 9.37 -2.61 -10.82
N ALA A 238 9.75 -2.84 -9.56
CA ALA A 238 9.35 -3.99 -8.76
C ALA A 238 7.82 -4.06 -8.58
N TRP A 239 7.19 -2.91 -8.38
CA TRP A 239 5.73 -2.83 -8.27
C TRP A 239 5.03 -3.13 -9.60
N SER A 240 5.59 -2.65 -10.72
CA SER A 240 5.08 -2.98 -12.06
C SER A 240 5.12 -4.49 -12.30
N VAL A 241 6.24 -5.15 -11.96
CA VAL A 241 6.37 -6.61 -12.06
C VAL A 241 5.39 -7.31 -11.11
N ALA A 242 5.24 -6.83 -9.88
CA ALA A 242 4.28 -7.36 -8.92
C ALA A 242 2.83 -7.26 -9.40
N GLY A 243 2.49 -6.16 -10.10
CA GLY A 243 1.17 -5.95 -10.70
C GLY A 243 0.81 -6.97 -11.79
N ILE A 244 1.82 -7.58 -12.41
CA ILE A 244 1.64 -8.68 -13.36
C ILE A 244 1.71 -10.03 -12.63
N LEU A 245 2.75 -10.23 -11.84
CA LEU A 245 3.04 -11.52 -11.19
C LEU A 245 1.92 -11.95 -10.23
N GLY A 246 1.41 -11.03 -9.40
CA GLY A 246 0.35 -11.32 -8.44
C GLY A 246 -0.93 -11.85 -9.11
N PRO A 247 -1.60 -11.05 -9.97
CA PRO A 247 -2.81 -11.47 -10.66
C PRO A 247 -2.61 -12.69 -11.56
N VAL A 248 -1.51 -12.78 -12.30
CA VAL A 248 -1.22 -13.94 -13.18
C VAL A 248 -1.13 -15.22 -12.35
N LEU A 249 -0.37 -15.20 -11.25
CA LEU A 249 -0.20 -16.36 -10.39
C LEU A 249 -1.54 -16.77 -9.76
N VAL A 250 -2.30 -15.81 -9.24
CA VAL A 250 -3.61 -16.06 -8.63
C VAL A 250 -4.59 -16.66 -9.63
N ASN A 251 -4.74 -16.02 -10.80
CA ASN A 251 -5.69 -16.48 -11.81
C ASN A 251 -5.31 -17.85 -12.40
N TYR A 252 -4.02 -18.04 -12.70
CA TYR A 252 -3.54 -19.30 -13.26
C TYR A 252 -3.76 -20.47 -12.27
N VAL A 253 -3.39 -20.28 -11.00
CA VAL A 253 -3.56 -21.32 -9.98
C VAL A 253 -5.03 -21.60 -9.71
N ASN A 254 -5.86 -20.56 -9.64
CA ASN A 254 -7.30 -20.72 -9.45
C ASN A 254 -7.95 -21.48 -10.62
N GLN A 255 -7.67 -21.08 -11.87
CA GLN A 255 -8.19 -21.77 -13.06
C GLN A 255 -7.73 -23.22 -13.12
N TRP A 256 -6.45 -23.48 -12.82
CA TRP A 256 -5.93 -24.84 -12.77
C TRP A 256 -6.63 -25.70 -11.71
N GLN A 257 -6.93 -25.15 -10.55
CA GLN A 257 -7.69 -25.83 -9.50
C GLN A 257 -9.12 -26.15 -9.94
N LEU A 258 -9.80 -25.17 -10.54
CA LEU A 258 -11.16 -25.35 -11.05
C LEU A 258 -11.20 -26.39 -12.17
N SER A 259 -10.24 -26.40 -13.10
CA SER A 259 -10.13 -27.41 -14.16
C SER A 259 -9.84 -28.82 -13.62
N ALA A 260 -9.20 -28.92 -12.46
CA ALA A 260 -8.98 -30.18 -11.74
C ALA A 260 -10.20 -30.63 -10.91
N GLY A 261 -11.35 -29.95 -11.01
CA GLY A 261 -12.60 -30.30 -10.32
C GLY A 261 -12.64 -29.88 -8.84
N VAL A 262 -11.73 -29.01 -8.40
CA VAL A 262 -11.77 -28.48 -7.03
C VAL A 262 -12.93 -27.50 -6.92
N PRO A 263 -13.78 -27.59 -5.87
CA PRO A 263 -14.87 -26.64 -5.66
C PRO A 263 -14.36 -25.20 -5.56
N PRO A 264 -15.07 -24.18 -6.12
CA PRO A 264 -14.64 -22.78 -6.11
C PRO A 264 -14.25 -22.27 -4.74
N ALA A 265 -15.02 -22.58 -3.70
CA ALA A 265 -14.72 -22.20 -2.32
C ALA A 265 -13.36 -22.73 -1.79
N ARG A 266 -12.79 -23.78 -2.39
CA ARG A 266 -11.48 -24.36 -2.03
C ARG A 266 -10.37 -24.08 -3.04
N ALA A 267 -10.71 -23.53 -4.20
CA ALA A 267 -9.75 -23.22 -5.25
C ALA A 267 -8.72 -22.17 -4.84
N TYR A 268 -8.99 -21.41 -3.77
CA TYR A 268 -8.10 -20.41 -3.23
C TYR A 268 -7.06 -20.95 -2.24
N ASP A 269 -7.24 -22.13 -1.68
CA ASP A 269 -6.36 -22.67 -0.64
C ASP A 269 -4.90 -22.75 -1.12
N ARG A 270 -4.67 -23.35 -2.28
CA ARG A 270 -3.31 -23.44 -2.84
C ARG A 270 -2.74 -22.08 -3.23
N THR A 271 -3.58 -21.18 -3.73
CA THR A 271 -3.18 -19.81 -4.06
C THR A 271 -2.65 -19.10 -2.80
N MET A 272 -3.35 -19.21 -1.68
CA MET A 272 -2.92 -18.62 -0.41
C MET A 272 -1.58 -19.18 0.07
N PHE A 273 -1.36 -20.50 -0.02
CA PHE A 273 -0.07 -21.13 0.31
C PHE A 273 1.06 -20.69 -0.63
N MET A 274 0.80 -20.54 -1.93
CA MET A 274 1.80 -20.04 -2.87
C MET A 274 2.17 -18.58 -2.59
N LEU A 275 1.20 -17.72 -2.28
CA LEU A 275 1.45 -16.35 -1.87
C LEU A 275 2.24 -16.29 -0.54
N ALA A 276 1.94 -17.18 0.41
CA ALA A 276 2.76 -17.34 1.61
C ALA A 276 4.21 -17.72 1.27
N GLY A 277 4.43 -18.60 0.28
CA GLY A 277 5.75 -18.92 -0.24
C GLY A 277 6.51 -17.70 -0.78
N LEU A 278 5.82 -16.79 -1.50
CA LEU A 278 6.42 -15.52 -1.93
C LEU A 278 6.84 -14.66 -0.74
N LEU A 279 6.00 -14.60 0.32
CA LEU A 279 6.34 -13.87 1.53
C LEU A 279 7.53 -14.49 2.27
N ALA A 280 7.65 -15.82 2.30
CA ALA A 280 8.82 -16.52 2.85
C ALA A 280 10.11 -16.13 2.10
N ALA A 281 10.07 -16.14 0.77
CA ALA A 281 11.21 -15.72 -0.04
C ALA A 281 11.53 -14.22 0.18
N GLY A 282 10.50 -13.37 0.31
CA GLY A 282 10.65 -11.96 0.66
C GLY A 282 11.28 -11.74 2.03
N LEU A 283 10.91 -12.56 3.02
CA LEU A 283 11.54 -12.55 4.34
C LEU A 283 13.04 -12.84 4.26
N LEU A 284 13.43 -13.88 3.54
CA LEU A 284 14.84 -14.23 3.36
C LEU A 284 15.61 -13.11 2.67
N ALA A 285 15.03 -12.49 1.65
CA ALA A 285 15.62 -11.33 0.99
C ALA A 285 15.79 -10.15 1.96
N ASN A 286 14.75 -9.83 2.78
CA ASN A 286 14.81 -8.76 3.76
C ASN A 286 15.88 -9.00 4.86
N LEU A 287 16.00 -10.24 5.32
CA LEU A 287 17.03 -10.62 6.29
C LEU A 287 18.45 -10.55 5.72
N ALA A 288 18.60 -10.70 4.40
CA ALA A 288 19.88 -10.58 3.72
C ALA A 288 20.33 -9.12 3.48
N ILE A 289 19.44 -8.12 3.66
CA ILE A 289 19.79 -6.71 3.53
C ILE A 289 20.72 -6.31 4.68
N ARG A 290 21.87 -5.74 4.34
CA ARG A 290 22.82 -5.15 5.30
C ARG A 290 23.06 -3.70 4.89
N SER A 291 23.17 -2.80 5.85
CA SER A 291 23.63 -1.44 5.55
C SER A 291 25.01 -1.51 4.90
N PRO A 292 25.28 -0.78 3.80
CA PRO A 292 26.58 -0.76 3.18
C PRO A 292 27.63 -0.34 4.22
N GLN A 293 28.67 -1.14 4.39
CA GLN A 293 29.76 -0.84 5.36
C GLN A 293 30.48 0.49 5.07
N ALA A 294 30.41 0.97 3.83
CA ALA A 294 30.91 2.28 3.43
C ALA A 294 30.30 3.41 4.26
N ALA A 295 29.01 3.34 4.62
CA ALA A 295 28.36 4.35 5.45
C ALA A 295 28.95 4.42 6.87
N ARG A 296 29.47 3.33 7.42
CA ARG A 296 30.06 3.31 8.79
C ARG A 296 31.46 3.93 8.87
N ASN A 297 32.30 3.73 7.86
CA ASN A 297 33.69 4.24 7.89
C ASN A 297 33.75 5.73 7.58
N HIS A 298 32.81 6.24 6.79
CA HIS A 298 32.72 7.66 6.44
C HIS A 298 32.03 8.51 7.52
N THR A 299 31.24 7.93 8.42
CA THR A 299 30.57 8.67 9.50
C THR A 299 31.57 9.29 10.47
N LYS A 300 32.73 8.67 10.70
CA LYS A 300 33.80 9.23 11.52
C LYS A 300 34.42 10.47 10.87
N THR A 301 34.81 10.38 9.60
CA THR A 301 35.46 11.50 8.88
C THR A 301 34.47 12.65 8.61
N ALA A 302 33.19 12.37 8.39
CA ALA A 302 32.14 13.37 8.16
C ALA A 302 31.79 14.14 9.44
N ASN A 303 31.78 13.50 10.60
CA ASN A 303 31.59 14.20 11.88
C ASN A 303 32.70 15.22 12.15
N ASP A 304 33.95 14.96 11.74
CA ASP A 304 35.07 15.88 11.87
C ASP A 304 34.98 17.06 10.90
N ILE A 305 34.38 16.86 9.69
CA ILE A 305 34.15 17.93 8.69
C ILE A 305 32.96 18.78 9.07
N ALA A 306 31.82 18.16 9.53
CA ALA A 306 30.61 18.87 9.95
C ALA A 306 30.88 19.78 11.16
N ALA A 307 31.73 19.40 12.08
CA ALA A 307 32.13 20.24 13.21
C ALA A 307 32.83 21.55 12.78
N ARG A 308 33.46 21.59 11.61
CA ARG A 308 34.17 22.76 11.07
C ARG A 308 33.31 23.70 10.23
N SER A 309 32.15 23.25 9.68
CA SER A 309 31.33 24.04 8.75
C SER A 309 30.14 24.79 9.39
N ILE A 310 29.89 24.64 10.70
CA ILE A 310 28.68 25.17 11.39
C ILE A 310 28.80 26.69 11.74
N GLY A 311 29.85 27.40 11.27
CA GLY A 311 30.14 28.77 11.67
C GLY A 311 29.22 29.87 11.13
N ASN A 312 28.54 29.72 10.00
CA ASN A 312 27.92 30.87 9.29
C ASN A 312 26.63 30.55 8.54
N ALA A 313 25.47 30.50 9.16
CA ALA A 313 24.20 30.72 8.48
C ALA A 313 23.10 31.18 9.45
N ALA A 314 22.72 32.45 9.33
CA ALA A 314 21.52 33.00 9.97
C ALA A 314 20.27 32.60 9.16
N ILE A 315 19.24 32.16 9.84
CA ILE A 315 18.00 31.64 9.25
C ILE A 315 16.88 32.66 9.46
N GLY A 316 16.22 33.08 8.35
CA GLY A 316 15.02 33.90 8.39
C GLY A 316 13.79 33.02 8.61
N GLU A 317 12.94 33.37 9.57
CA GLU A 317 11.65 32.72 9.84
C GLU A 317 10.62 33.08 8.77
N THR A 318 10.03 32.10 8.10
CA THR A 318 8.84 32.29 7.26
C THR A 318 7.59 31.90 8.04
N ALA A 319 6.67 32.84 8.24
CA ALA A 319 5.41 32.59 8.91
C ALA A 319 4.54 31.59 8.16
N THR A 320 4.11 30.53 8.82
CA THR A 320 3.19 29.52 8.27
C THR A 320 1.78 30.12 8.14
N ASN A 321 1.22 30.07 6.94
CA ASN A 321 -0.12 30.58 6.65
C ASN A 321 -1.18 29.56 7.06
N TRP A 322 -1.50 29.51 8.35
CA TRP A 322 -2.41 28.54 8.97
C TRP A 322 -3.78 28.41 8.27
N PRO A 323 -4.46 29.49 7.83
CA PRO A 323 -5.71 29.38 7.09
C PRO A 323 -5.61 28.52 5.83
N ILE A 324 -4.52 28.65 5.07
CA ILE A 324 -4.30 27.85 3.87
C ILE A 324 -4.06 26.37 4.22
N VAL A 325 -3.29 26.12 5.27
CA VAL A 325 -3.03 24.75 5.75
C VAL A 325 -4.33 24.08 6.21
N ILE A 326 -5.17 24.80 6.97
CA ILE A 326 -6.47 24.30 7.42
C ILE A 326 -7.41 24.05 6.24
N ALA A 327 -7.47 24.96 5.25
CA ALA A 327 -8.29 24.77 4.05
C ALA A 327 -7.88 23.52 3.26
N PHE A 328 -6.57 23.26 3.10
CA PHE A 328 -6.08 22.03 2.48
C PHE A 328 -6.46 20.76 3.26
N TRP A 329 -6.35 20.81 4.60
CA TRP A 329 -6.74 19.67 5.44
C TRP A 329 -8.25 19.40 5.38
N LEU A 330 -9.09 20.44 5.35
CA LEU A 330 -10.54 20.29 5.18
C LEU A 330 -10.91 19.73 3.81
N LEU A 331 -10.24 20.19 2.75
CA LEU A 331 -10.43 19.68 1.40
C LEU A 331 -10.17 18.17 1.29
N VAL A 332 -9.25 17.63 2.08
CA VAL A 332 -8.93 16.18 2.13
C VAL A 332 -9.81 15.44 3.13
N ALA A 333 -10.00 16.02 4.33
CA ALA A 333 -10.70 15.35 5.44
C ALA A 333 -12.19 15.15 5.17
N VAL A 334 -12.86 16.12 4.53
CA VAL A 334 -14.31 16.03 4.26
C VAL A 334 -14.64 14.89 3.29
N PRO A 335 -14.02 14.78 2.09
CA PRO A 335 -14.27 13.65 1.19
C PRO A 335 -13.86 12.31 1.80
N LEU A 336 -12.75 12.28 2.55
CA LEU A 336 -12.31 11.07 3.24
C LEU A 336 -13.33 10.62 4.30
N GLY A 337 -13.85 11.56 5.10
CA GLY A 337 -14.88 11.31 6.10
C GLY A 337 -16.19 10.78 5.50
N CYS A 338 -16.67 11.39 4.42
CA CYS A 338 -17.86 10.93 3.69
C CYS A 338 -17.67 9.52 3.10
N GLY A 339 -16.52 9.26 2.46
CA GLY A 339 -16.20 7.95 1.91
C GLY A 339 -16.06 6.87 2.98
N THR A 340 -15.45 7.22 4.12
CA THR A 340 -15.32 6.32 5.29
C THR A 340 -16.69 5.97 5.85
N TRP A 341 -17.56 6.96 6.07
CA TRP A 341 -18.92 6.75 6.57
C TRP A 341 -19.73 5.82 5.66
N GLN A 342 -19.70 6.06 4.34
CA GLN A 342 -20.41 5.23 3.37
C GLN A 342 -19.88 3.79 3.36
N THR A 343 -18.55 3.61 3.45
CA THR A 343 -17.91 2.29 3.50
C THR A 343 -18.30 1.53 4.78
N LEU A 344 -18.26 2.21 5.93
CA LEU A 344 -18.63 1.59 7.21
C LEU A 344 -20.11 1.19 7.22
N ARG A 345 -21.00 2.02 6.66
CA ARG A 345 -22.42 1.70 6.52
C ARG A 345 -22.66 0.48 5.62
N GLN A 346 -21.93 0.34 4.51
CA GLN A 346 -22.02 -0.83 3.65
C GLN A 346 -21.40 -2.07 4.30
N ALA A 347 -20.26 -1.91 4.99
CA ALA A 347 -19.60 -3.00 5.69
C ALA A 347 -20.38 -3.48 6.93
N SER A 348 -21.23 -2.64 7.53
CA SER A 348 -22.08 -3.07 8.66
C SER A 348 -23.00 -4.24 8.29
N ALA A 349 -23.39 -4.36 7.01
CA ALA A 349 -24.13 -5.51 6.50
C ALA A 349 -23.37 -6.85 6.58
N LEU A 350 -22.06 -6.83 6.91
CA LEU A 350 -21.27 -8.04 7.17
C LEU A 350 -21.50 -8.60 8.58
N PHE A 351 -22.03 -7.80 9.51
CA PHE A 351 -22.12 -8.13 10.93
C PHE A 351 -23.57 -8.23 11.45
N TRP A 352 -24.54 -7.83 10.62
CA TRP A 352 -25.99 -7.89 10.86
C TRP A 352 -26.71 -8.54 9.66
#